data_11c942faf54c23819bf57c36b5ace927
#
_entry.id   11c942faf54c23819bf57c36b5ace927
#
_cell.length_a   1.000
_cell.length_b   1.000
_cell.length_c   1.000
_cell.angle_alpha   90.00
_cell.angle_beta   90.00
_cell.angle_gamma   90.00
#
_symmetry.space_group_name_H-M   'P 1'
#
loop_
_entity.id
_entity.type
_entity.pdbx_description
1 polymer ?
#
loop_
_entity_poly.entity_id
_entity_poly.type
_entity_poly.pdbx_seq_one_letter_code
_entity_poly.pdbx_strand_id
1 'polypeptide(L)'
;RAGIVDESGRLLSQEQIPVGNFESPEAFVRKLAALIERALDAAHAAVSDIGSIGIGIPGAVKNGEILYTCNLPLTVVPLAAMLRRYFDLPIYLENDANCAAVGEWLYGSGRETQNFIMVTLGTGIGGGFILNGRLYSGSGMAGEIGHMVIEAGGFPCSCGRCGCWEAYSSAPALIRMAYAAMEKHPDSILHELSEKSGGMDGRAVFQAAEMGDSTALELCRTYGNYLAEGLTNLANLFDPEVIAIGGGISGAPEHLLLMPVREAVRQKCYTGHAGRYPQIVTAALGGQAGMIGAASLGNAI
;
A
#
# COMPACT_ATOMS: atom_id res chain seq x y z
N ARG A 1 0.41 -2.52 15.16
CA ARG A 1 1.14 -3.79 15.09
C ARG A 1 2.61 -3.54 15.37
N ALA A 2 3.28 -4.46 16.06
CA ALA A 2 4.72 -4.52 16.20
C ALA A 2 5.18 -5.96 15.96
N GLY A 3 6.42 -6.15 15.52
CA GLY A 3 6.97 -7.48 15.30
C GLY A 3 8.48 -7.44 15.30
N ILE A 4 9.10 -8.57 15.56
CA ILE A 4 10.54 -8.78 15.47
C ILE A 4 10.85 -9.47 14.16
N VAL A 5 11.75 -8.89 13.40
CA VAL A 5 12.18 -9.38 12.08
C VAL A 5 13.68 -9.67 12.14
N ASP A 6 14.10 -10.84 11.66
CA ASP A 6 15.51 -11.19 11.56
C ASP A 6 16.18 -10.60 10.30
N GLU A 7 17.48 -10.73 10.18
CA GLU A 7 18.27 -10.21 9.05
C GLU A 7 17.87 -10.81 7.70
N SER A 8 17.20 -11.96 7.69
CA SER A 8 16.68 -12.59 6.47
C SER A 8 15.30 -12.06 6.06
N GLY A 9 14.72 -11.14 6.82
CA GLY A 9 13.37 -10.62 6.59
C GLY A 9 12.27 -11.51 7.15
N ARG A 10 12.59 -12.55 7.93
CA ARG A 10 11.62 -13.44 8.55
C ARG A 10 11.02 -12.80 9.81
N LEU A 11 9.70 -12.79 9.89
CA LEU A 11 8.95 -12.34 11.06
C LEU A 11 9.03 -13.41 12.17
N LEU A 12 9.66 -13.08 13.30
CA LEU A 12 9.81 -13.97 14.45
C LEU A 12 8.65 -13.86 15.42
N SER A 13 8.10 -12.65 15.59
CA SER A 13 6.91 -12.40 16.41
C SER A 13 6.07 -11.29 15.82
N GLN A 14 4.78 -11.29 16.17
CA GLN A 14 3.87 -10.20 15.81
C GLN A 14 2.86 -10.01 16.93
N GLU A 15 2.72 -8.77 17.38
CA GLU A 15 1.74 -8.30 18.34
C GLU A 15 0.89 -7.18 17.75
N GLN A 16 -0.34 -7.09 18.22
CA GLN A 16 -1.22 -6.01 17.79
C GLN A 16 -2.11 -5.52 18.94
N ILE A 17 -2.41 -4.23 18.89
CA ILE A 17 -3.39 -3.59 19.77
C ILE A 17 -4.28 -2.69 18.92
N PRO A 18 -5.53 -2.45 19.35
CA PRO A 18 -6.34 -1.38 18.77
C PRO A 18 -5.64 -0.05 18.96
N VAL A 19 -5.59 0.79 17.93
CA VAL A 19 -4.99 2.13 18.04
C VAL A 19 -5.74 2.94 19.09
N GLY A 20 -7.06 2.95 19.04
CA GLY A 20 -7.92 3.66 19.97
C GLY A 20 -7.64 5.17 20.00
N ASN A 21 -8.31 5.87 20.89
CA ASN A 21 -7.99 7.26 21.19
C ASN A 21 -6.82 7.31 22.20
N PHE A 22 -5.98 8.33 22.08
CA PHE A 22 -4.95 8.65 23.06
C PHE A 22 -5.02 10.15 23.39
N GLU A 23 -4.76 10.44 24.66
CA GLU A 23 -4.95 11.79 25.23
C GLU A 23 -3.80 12.74 24.86
N SER A 24 -2.64 12.19 24.51
CA SER A 24 -1.44 12.97 24.15
C SER A 24 -0.45 12.13 23.34
N PRO A 25 0.50 12.77 22.63
CA PRO A 25 1.62 12.08 21.98
C PRO A 25 2.39 11.17 22.95
N GLU A 26 2.60 11.59 24.21
CA GLU A 26 3.27 10.80 25.25
C GLU A 26 2.50 9.52 25.57
N ALA A 27 1.16 9.60 25.63
CA ALA A 27 0.33 8.41 25.84
C ALA A 27 0.42 7.44 24.65
N PHE A 28 0.47 7.96 23.43
CA PHE A 28 0.72 7.15 22.24
C PHE A 28 2.08 6.46 22.30
N VAL A 29 3.16 7.19 22.62
CA VAL A 29 4.52 6.64 22.71
C VAL A 29 4.62 5.56 23.78
N ARG A 30 4.00 5.75 24.97
CA ARG A 30 3.94 4.71 26.01
C ARG A 30 3.27 3.43 25.53
N LYS A 31 2.14 3.55 24.84
CA LYS A 31 1.46 2.38 24.23
C LYS A 31 2.33 1.69 23.18
N LEU A 32 3.04 2.47 22.37
CA LEU A 32 3.94 1.93 21.35
C LEU A 32 5.12 1.21 21.99
N ALA A 33 5.75 1.79 23.03
CA ALA A 33 6.84 1.16 23.77
C ALA A 33 6.39 -0.18 24.39
N ALA A 34 5.26 -0.19 25.08
CA ALA A 34 4.74 -1.43 25.66
C ALA A 34 4.39 -2.49 24.60
N LEU A 35 3.96 -2.07 23.40
CA LEU A 35 3.70 -3.01 22.29
C LEU A 35 5.00 -3.61 21.73
N ILE A 36 6.09 -2.81 21.67
CA ILE A 36 7.42 -3.28 21.27
C ILE A 36 7.96 -4.28 22.29
N GLU A 37 7.83 -3.99 23.61
CA GLU A 37 8.23 -4.92 24.67
C GLU A 37 7.50 -6.25 24.58
N ARG A 38 6.19 -6.24 24.32
CA ARG A 38 5.42 -7.47 24.10
C ARG A 38 5.90 -8.27 22.87
N ALA A 39 6.28 -7.57 21.80
CA ALA A 39 6.82 -8.25 20.62
C ALA A 39 8.20 -8.89 20.90
N LEU A 40 9.03 -8.26 21.72
CA LEU A 40 10.30 -8.81 22.22
C LEU A 40 10.05 -10.06 23.05
N ASP A 41 9.15 -10.00 24.04
CA ASP A 41 8.79 -11.13 24.90
C ASP A 41 8.29 -12.31 24.08
N ALA A 42 7.42 -12.05 23.10
CA ALA A 42 6.86 -13.09 22.20
C ALA A 42 7.95 -13.73 21.30
N ALA A 43 9.00 -13.01 20.97
CA ALA A 43 10.17 -13.53 20.24
C ALA A 43 11.22 -14.17 21.15
N HIS A 44 11.07 -14.10 22.48
CA HIS A 44 12.11 -14.45 23.47
C HIS A 44 13.43 -13.71 23.24
N ALA A 45 13.35 -12.43 22.80
CA ALA A 45 14.50 -11.59 22.48
C ALA A 45 14.68 -10.49 23.53
N ALA A 46 15.93 -10.13 23.82
CA ALA A 46 16.27 -8.98 24.62
C ALA A 46 16.47 -7.73 23.74
N VAL A 47 16.36 -6.53 24.32
CA VAL A 47 16.62 -5.26 23.60
C VAL A 47 18.03 -5.24 23.02
N SER A 48 19.02 -5.88 23.70
CA SER A 48 20.42 -6.02 23.25
C SER A 48 20.55 -6.83 21.93
N ASP A 49 19.56 -7.64 21.58
CA ASP A 49 19.58 -8.46 20.37
C ASP A 49 19.05 -7.68 19.15
N ILE A 50 18.56 -6.46 19.37
CA ILE A 50 17.93 -5.62 18.36
C ILE A 50 18.90 -4.56 17.86
N GLY A 51 19.11 -4.49 16.54
CA GLY A 51 19.97 -3.50 15.91
C GLY A 51 19.31 -2.12 15.73
N SER A 52 18.00 -2.09 15.47
CA SER A 52 17.26 -0.85 15.26
C SER A 52 15.75 -1.04 15.41
N ILE A 53 15.01 0.06 15.55
CA ILE A 53 13.55 0.10 15.54
C ILE A 53 13.11 0.90 14.31
N GLY A 54 12.32 0.28 13.44
CA GLY A 54 11.68 0.93 12.30
C GLY A 54 10.18 1.09 12.50
N ILE A 55 9.63 2.21 12.08
CA ILE A 55 8.20 2.56 12.28
C ILE A 55 7.60 3.07 10.99
N GLY A 56 6.57 2.38 10.49
CA GLY A 56 5.73 2.83 9.39
C GLY A 56 4.54 3.65 9.92
N ILE A 57 4.33 4.83 9.38
CA ILE A 57 3.28 5.79 9.77
C ILE A 57 2.39 6.10 8.55
N PRO A 58 1.04 6.02 8.67
CA PRO A 58 0.14 6.47 7.62
C PRO A 58 0.09 8.01 7.57
N GLY A 59 1.03 8.63 6.86
CA GLY A 59 1.16 10.07 6.78
C GLY A 59 2.56 10.54 6.39
N ALA A 60 2.81 11.84 6.54
CA ALA A 60 4.08 12.47 6.23
C ALA A 60 5.04 12.40 7.42
N VAL A 61 6.26 11.94 7.17
CA VAL A 61 7.33 11.85 8.17
C VAL A 61 8.63 12.44 7.62
N LYS A 62 9.44 13.02 8.48
CA LYS A 62 10.76 13.55 8.12
C LYS A 62 11.67 13.61 9.33
N ASN A 63 12.92 13.19 9.18
CA ASN A 63 13.96 13.31 10.21
C ASN A 63 13.55 12.74 11.59
N GLY A 64 12.79 11.65 11.63
CA GLY A 64 12.31 11.04 12.87
C GLY A 64 11.10 11.74 13.51
N GLU A 65 10.47 12.65 12.80
CA GLU A 65 9.26 13.36 13.21
C GLU A 65 8.05 12.99 12.34
N ILE A 66 6.89 12.84 12.95
CA ILE A 66 5.61 12.85 12.26
C ILE A 66 5.27 14.31 11.95
N LEU A 67 5.11 14.65 10.69
CA LEU A 67 4.68 16.00 10.28
C LEU A 67 3.15 16.09 10.26
N TYR A 68 2.49 15.07 9.74
CA TYR A 68 1.04 15.00 9.60
C TYR A 68 0.56 13.55 9.44
N THR A 69 -0.62 13.25 9.98
CA THR A 69 -1.32 11.98 9.72
C THR A 69 -2.80 12.25 9.42
N CYS A 70 -3.38 11.49 8.48
CA CYS A 70 -4.80 11.61 8.13
C CYS A 70 -5.73 10.96 9.18
N ASN A 71 -5.27 9.84 9.76
CA ASN A 71 -6.14 8.94 10.55
C ASN A 71 -5.77 8.90 12.04
N LEU A 72 -4.74 9.64 12.45
CA LEU A 72 -4.31 9.73 13.84
C LEU A 72 -4.25 11.21 14.24
N PRO A 73 -4.61 11.57 15.47
CA PRO A 73 -4.50 12.95 15.94
C PRO A 73 -3.05 13.32 16.29
N LEU A 74 -2.12 13.09 15.35
CA LEU A 74 -0.69 13.35 15.51
C LEU A 74 -0.24 14.36 14.45
N THR A 75 0.21 15.52 14.92
CA THR A 75 0.76 16.58 14.08
C THR A 75 1.98 17.15 14.77
N VAL A 76 3.10 17.22 14.04
CA VAL A 76 4.40 17.70 14.54
C VAL A 76 4.84 16.98 15.83
N VAL A 77 5.08 15.66 15.74
CA VAL A 77 5.48 14.84 16.88
C VAL A 77 6.89 14.30 16.64
N PRO A 78 7.89 14.61 17.50
CA PRO A 78 9.26 14.09 17.39
C PRO A 78 9.34 12.64 17.91
N LEU A 79 8.65 11.73 17.20
CA LEU A 79 8.40 10.36 17.67
C LEU A 79 9.69 9.59 17.97
N ALA A 80 10.70 9.69 17.10
CA ALA A 80 11.96 9.00 17.31
C ALA A 80 12.67 9.46 18.61
N ALA A 81 12.70 10.79 18.84
CA ALA A 81 13.31 11.35 20.05
C ALA A 81 12.54 10.95 21.32
N MET A 82 11.21 10.88 21.24
CA MET A 82 10.38 10.45 22.37
C MET A 82 10.57 8.95 22.67
N LEU A 83 10.65 8.12 21.64
CA LEU A 83 10.80 6.66 21.82
C LEU A 83 12.22 6.27 22.27
N ARG A 84 13.25 7.05 21.96
CA ARG A 84 14.62 6.87 22.46
C ARG A 84 14.72 6.94 23.99
N ARG A 85 13.73 7.51 24.67
CA ARG A 85 13.67 7.49 26.15
C ARG A 85 13.38 6.10 26.72
N TYR A 86 12.85 5.19 25.89
CA TYR A 86 12.53 3.81 26.26
C TYR A 86 13.56 2.82 25.70
N PHE A 87 14.11 3.10 24.53
CA PHE A 87 15.04 2.21 23.83
C PHE A 87 16.26 3.00 23.33
N ASP A 88 17.44 2.68 23.83
CA ASP A 88 18.71 3.26 23.38
C ASP A 88 19.19 2.55 22.10
N LEU A 89 18.43 2.75 21.02
CA LEU A 89 18.64 2.13 19.71
C LEU A 89 18.44 3.17 18.59
N PRO A 90 19.02 2.96 17.41
CA PRO A 90 18.64 3.69 16.20
C PRO A 90 17.14 3.53 15.91
N ILE A 91 16.44 4.64 15.69
CA ILE A 91 15.01 4.64 15.40
C ILE A 91 14.77 5.34 14.08
N TYR A 92 14.14 4.63 13.16
CA TYR A 92 13.80 5.09 11.81
C TYR A 92 12.28 5.21 11.66
N LEU A 93 11.84 6.29 11.06
CA LEU A 93 10.43 6.53 10.70
C LEU A 93 10.30 6.69 9.21
N GLU A 94 9.29 6.07 8.63
CA GLU A 94 8.93 6.26 7.23
C GLU A 94 7.41 6.13 7.03
N ASN A 95 6.92 6.57 5.87
CA ASN A 95 5.55 6.32 5.46
C ASN A 95 5.28 4.81 5.32
N ASP A 96 4.06 4.36 5.59
CA ASP A 96 3.69 2.94 5.59
C ASP A 96 3.79 2.28 4.20
N ALA A 97 3.45 2.99 3.12
CA ALA A 97 3.63 2.49 1.75
C ALA A 97 5.10 2.41 1.35
N ASN A 98 5.92 3.37 1.78
CA ASN A 98 7.37 3.32 1.62
C ASN A 98 7.98 2.14 2.39
N CYS A 99 7.52 1.87 3.61
CA CYS A 99 7.91 0.66 4.34
C CYS A 99 7.56 -0.60 3.56
N ALA A 100 6.35 -0.69 3.00
CA ALA A 100 5.96 -1.84 2.20
C ALA A 100 6.84 -2.01 0.96
N ALA A 101 7.23 -0.90 0.31
CA ALA A 101 8.15 -0.92 -0.82
C ALA A 101 9.54 -1.44 -0.43
N VAL A 102 10.08 -1.01 0.72
CA VAL A 102 11.37 -1.50 1.23
C VAL A 102 11.30 -3.00 1.52
N GLY A 103 10.22 -3.47 2.16
CA GLY A 103 10.02 -4.89 2.44
C GLY A 103 10.00 -5.74 1.18
N GLU A 104 9.18 -5.36 0.20
CA GLU A 104 9.06 -6.07 -1.07
C GLU A 104 10.35 -5.98 -1.91
N TRP A 105 11.07 -4.88 -1.84
CA TRP A 105 12.34 -4.73 -2.54
C TRP A 105 13.44 -5.62 -1.95
N LEU A 106 13.58 -5.67 -0.62
CA LEU A 106 14.64 -6.45 0.00
C LEU A 106 14.33 -7.95 0.06
N TYR A 107 13.08 -8.33 0.28
CA TYR A 107 12.73 -9.72 0.61
C TYR A 107 11.59 -10.31 -0.25
N GLY A 108 10.92 -9.50 -1.05
CA GLY A 108 9.76 -9.92 -1.83
C GLY A 108 9.96 -9.81 -3.34
N SER A 109 8.96 -9.27 -4.00
CA SER A 109 8.83 -9.20 -5.46
C SER A 109 9.79 -8.22 -6.15
N GLY A 110 10.43 -7.33 -5.41
CA GLY A 110 11.41 -6.35 -5.92
C GLY A 110 12.89 -6.77 -5.77
N ARG A 111 13.17 -7.99 -5.33
CA ARG A 111 14.56 -8.46 -5.13
C ARG A 111 15.39 -8.32 -6.39
N GLU A 112 16.66 -7.94 -6.21
CA GLU A 112 17.67 -7.80 -7.28
C GLU A 112 17.37 -6.67 -8.29
N THR A 113 16.32 -5.85 -8.07
CA THR A 113 16.04 -4.67 -8.91
C THR A 113 16.72 -3.42 -8.36
N GLN A 114 17.05 -2.49 -9.26
CA GLN A 114 17.55 -1.15 -8.90
C GLN A 114 16.41 -0.11 -8.91
N ASN A 115 15.42 -0.32 -9.76
CA ASN A 115 14.27 0.57 -9.92
C ASN A 115 12.99 -0.24 -9.75
N PHE A 116 12.38 -0.09 -8.59
CA PHE A 116 11.20 -0.83 -8.17
C PHE A 116 10.12 0.12 -7.67
N ILE A 117 8.87 -0.13 -8.02
CA ILE A 117 7.73 0.62 -7.51
C ILE A 117 6.76 -0.34 -6.84
N MET A 118 6.38 -0.03 -5.60
CA MET A 118 5.28 -0.67 -4.90
C MET A 118 4.03 0.19 -5.03
N VAL A 119 2.91 -0.41 -5.43
CA VAL A 119 1.58 0.21 -5.44
C VAL A 119 0.68 -0.58 -4.50
N THR A 120 0.10 0.08 -3.53
CA THR A 120 -0.85 -0.54 -2.59
C THR A 120 -2.28 -0.16 -2.96
N LEU A 121 -3.12 -1.16 -3.25
CA LEU A 121 -4.54 -0.99 -3.58
C LEU A 121 -5.41 -1.41 -2.38
N GLY A 122 -5.92 -0.42 -1.66
CA GLY A 122 -6.73 -0.60 -0.47
C GLY A 122 -7.85 0.44 -0.38
N THR A 123 -8.06 0.99 0.82
CA THR A 123 -8.97 2.13 1.05
C THR A 123 -8.57 3.35 0.21
N GLY A 124 -7.26 3.49 -0.03
CA GLY A 124 -6.68 4.45 -0.97
C GLY A 124 -5.69 3.76 -1.90
N ILE A 125 -4.90 4.57 -2.61
CA ILE A 125 -3.76 4.13 -3.42
C ILE A 125 -2.49 4.77 -2.85
N GLY A 126 -1.63 3.95 -2.28
CA GLY A 126 -0.31 4.37 -1.83
C GLY A 126 0.79 3.91 -2.80
N GLY A 127 1.93 4.60 -2.76
CA GLY A 127 3.10 4.24 -3.54
C GLY A 127 4.39 4.36 -2.75
N GLY A 128 5.34 3.50 -3.08
CA GLY A 128 6.71 3.59 -2.58
C GLY A 128 7.70 3.30 -3.71
N PHE A 129 8.78 4.04 -3.74
CA PHE A 129 9.72 4.05 -4.85
C PHE A 129 11.12 3.67 -4.39
N ILE A 130 11.68 2.66 -5.00
CA ILE A 130 13.12 2.39 -4.96
C ILE A 130 13.70 2.85 -6.29
N LEU A 131 14.58 3.82 -6.26
CA LEU A 131 15.22 4.38 -7.44
C LEU A 131 16.75 4.30 -7.28
N ASN A 132 17.41 3.67 -8.22
CA ASN A 132 18.85 3.41 -8.16
C ASN A 132 19.28 2.70 -6.86
N GLY A 133 18.51 1.70 -6.43
CA GLY A 133 18.79 0.92 -5.23
C GLY A 133 18.65 1.68 -3.91
N ARG A 134 17.82 2.73 -3.87
CA ARG A 134 17.55 3.52 -2.66
C ARG A 134 16.08 3.92 -2.59
N LEU A 135 15.56 3.98 -1.38
CA LEU A 135 14.23 4.53 -1.13
C LEU A 135 14.20 6.01 -1.50
N TYR A 136 13.22 6.40 -2.31
CA TYR A 136 12.99 7.78 -2.70
C TYR A 136 11.80 8.36 -1.92
N SER A 137 12.07 9.17 -0.93
CA SER A 137 11.05 9.86 -0.10
C SER A 137 10.88 11.34 -0.45
N GLY A 138 11.67 11.87 -1.42
CA GLY A 138 11.64 13.28 -1.79
C GLY A 138 11.92 14.20 -0.60
N SER A 139 11.01 15.13 -0.33
CA SER A 139 11.06 15.96 0.87
C SER A 139 10.26 15.38 2.06
N GLY A 140 9.89 14.09 2.00
CA GLY A 140 9.11 13.39 3.02
C GLY A 140 7.65 13.13 2.62
N MET A 141 7.26 13.45 1.38
CA MET A 141 5.90 13.28 0.86
C MET A 141 5.89 12.73 -0.57
N ALA A 142 6.98 12.15 -1.06
CA ALA A 142 6.99 11.48 -2.35
C ALA A 142 6.17 10.18 -2.26
N GLY A 143 5.56 9.77 -3.37
CA GLY A 143 4.81 8.52 -3.41
C GLY A 143 3.29 8.67 -3.27
N GLU A 144 2.77 9.89 -3.17
CA GLU A 144 1.32 10.19 -3.15
C GLU A 144 0.67 9.98 -4.54
N ILE A 145 0.94 8.82 -5.16
CA ILE A 145 0.55 8.47 -6.52
C ILE A 145 -0.97 8.36 -6.71
N GLY A 146 -1.69 8.01 -5.65
CA GLY A 146 -3.15 7.98 -5.67
C GLY A 146 -3.77 9.32 -6.02
N HIS A 147 -3.06 10.41 -5.76
CA HIS A 147 -3.49 11.77 -6.07
C HIS A 147 -3.00 12.31 -7.42
N MET A 148 -2.34 11.48 -8.21
CA MET A 148 -2.06 11.77 -9.62
C MET A 148 -3.38 11.82 -10.40
N VAL A 149 -3.62 12.89 -11.14
CA VAL A 149 -4.82 13.05 -11.96
C VAL A 149 -4.71 12.20 -13.22
N ILE A 150 -5.63 11.27 -13.41
CA ILE A 150 -5.76 10.44 -14.61
C ILE A 150 -6.95 10.86 -15.50
N GLU A 151 -7.89 11.64 -14.94
CA GLU A 151 -9.07 12.13 -15.65
C GLU A 151 -9.34 13.58 -15.26
N ALA A 152 -8.95 14.52 -16.11
CA ALA A 152 -9.11 15.94 -15.82
C ALA A 152 -10.59 16.32 -15.66
N GLY A 153 -10.96 16.92 -14.52
CA GLY A 153 -12.34 17.27 -14.20
C GLY A 153 -13.24 16.10 -13.82
N GLY A 154 -12.65 14.91 -13.60
CA GLY A 154 -13.38 13.69 -13.25
C GLY A 154 -13.92 13.65 -11.81
N PHE A 155 -14.05 12.47 -11.23
CA PHE A 155 -14.65 12.28 -9.90
C PHE A 155 -13.89 13.05 -8.81
N PRO A 156 -14.62 13.61 -7.80
CA PRO A 156 -13.99 14.25 -6.66
C PRO A 156 -13.17 13.25 -5.84
N CYS A 157 -12.04 13.73 -5.31
CA CYS A 157 -11.14 13.00 -4.43
C CYS A 157 -11.14 13.61 -3.03
N SER A 158 -10.89 12.80 -2.01
CA SER A 158 -10.76 13.23 -0.60
C SER A 158 -9.69 14.31 -0.37
N CYS A 159 -8.69 14.41 -1.26
CA CYS A 159 -7.67 15.46 -1.21
C CYS A 159 -8.14 16.85 -1.68
N GLY A 160 -9.42 17.00 -2.08
CA GLY A 160 -10.01 18.25 -2.58
C GLY A 160 -9.83 18.49 -4.09
N ARG A 161 -9.11 17.63 -4.81
CA ARG A 161 -8.98 17.66 -6.28
C ARG A 161 -10.05 16.79 -6.94
N CYS A 162 -10.14 16.88 -8.27
CA CYS A 162 -10.95 15.97 -9.09
C CYS A 162 -10.06 15.17 -10.03
N GLY A 163 -10.47 13.92 -10.30
CA GLY A 163 -9.82 13.07 -11.29
C GLY A 163 -8.59 12.30 -10.81
N CYS A 164 -8.32 12.26 -9.51
CA CYS A 164 -7.21 11.50 -8.93
C CYS A 164 -7.36 10.00 -9.20
N TRP A 165 -6.26 9.31 -9.43
CA TRP A 165 -6.23 7.87 -9.69
C TRP A 165 -6.94 7.05 -8.60
N GLU A 166 -6.79 7.43 -7.34
CA GLU A 166 -7.48 6.82 -6.20
C GLU A 166 -9.01 6.84 -6.34
N ALA A 167 -9.56 7.93 -6.90
CA ALA A 167 -11.00 8.04 -7.12
C ALA A 167 -11.53 7.03 -8.17
N TYR A 168 -10.66 6.34 -8.90
CA TYR A 168 -11.01 5.37 -9.94
C TYR A 168 -10.52 3.96 -9.66
N SER A 169 -9.45 3.79 -8.88
CA SER A 169 -8.78 2.50 -8.74
C SER A 169 -8.54 2.06 -7.28
N SER A 170 -9.15 2.73 -6.30
CA SER A 170 -9.20 2.24 -4.91
C SER A 170 -10.34 1.21 -4.71
N ALA A 171 -10.35 0.51 -3.56
CA ALA A 171 -11.45 -0.38 -3.21
C ALA A 171 -12.80 0.35 -3.09
N PRO A 172 -12.90 1.54 -2.44
CA PRO A 172 -14.13 2.35 -2.47
C PRO A 172 -14.56 2.75 -3.89
N ALA A 173 -13.63 2.99 -4.80
CA ALA A 173 -13.95 3.30 -6.19
C ALA A 173 -14.61 2.10 -6.89
N LEU A 174 -14.08 0.88 -6.70
CA LEU A 174 -14.67 -0.34 -7.23
C LEU A 174 -16.09 -0.56 -6.69
N ILE A 175 -16.30 -0.39 -5.39
CA ILE A 175 -17.60 -0.51 -4.73
C ILE A 175 -18.59 0.51 -5.28
N ARG A 176 -18.19 1.77 -5.43
CA ARG A 176 -19.02 2.82 -6.01
C ARG A 176 -19.45 2.48 -7.45
N MET A 177 -18.51 1.99 -8.27
CA MET A 177 -18.80 1.56 -9.63
C MET A 177 -19.76 0.36 -9.64
N ALA A 178 -19.63 -0.58 -8.69
CA ALA A 178 -20.52 -1.72 -8.57
C ALA A 178 -21.96 -1.28 -8.27
N TYR A 179 -22.18 -0.39 -7.31
CA TYR A 179 -23.51 0.14 -7.04
C TYR A 179 -24.11 0.86 -8.25
N ALA A 180 -23.34 1.68 -8.95
CA ALA A 180 -23.79 2.37 -10.15
C ALA A 180 -24.11 1.40 -11.32
N ALA A 181 -23.44 0.25 -11.39
CA ALA A 181 -23.73 -0.80 -12.34
C ALA A 181 -25.02 -1.56 -11.97
N MET A 182 -25.21 -1.88 -10.68
CA MET A 182 -26.43 -2.52 -10.17
C MET A 182 -27.69 -1.71 -10.48
N GLU A 183 -27.65 -0.39 -10.33
CA GLU A 183 -28.79 0.49 -10.67
C GLU A 183 -29.25 0.35 -12.14
N LYS A 184 -28.32 0.06 -13.04
CA LYS A 184 -28.57 -0.07 -14.48
C LYS A 184 -28.91 -1.50 -14.90
N HIS A 185 -28.51 -2.48 -14.12
CA HIS A 185 -28.60 -3.90 -14.42
C HIS A 185 -29.28 -4.68 -13.28
N PRO A 186 -30.61 -4.63 -13.14
CA PRO A 186 -31.35 -5.26 -12.04
C PRO A 186 -31.23 -6.79 -12.00
N ASP A 187 -30.87 -7.42 -13.13
CA ASP A 187 -30.73 -8.88 -13.25
C ASP A 187 -29.31 -9.37 -12.90
N SER A 188 -28.37 -8.46 -12.54
CA SER A 188 -27.00 -8.83 -12.19
C SER A 188 -26.93 -9.60 -10.87
N ILE A 189 -26.08 -10.64 -10.81
CA ILE A 189 -25.77 -11.42 -9.59
C ILE A 189 -25.17 -10.54 -8.49
N LEU A 190 -24.64 -9.36 -8.81
CA LEU A 190 -24.13 -8.39 -7.85
C LEU A 190 -25.16 -8.05 -6.76
N HIS A 191 -26.46 -8.02 -7.09
CA HIS A 191 -27.53 -7.77 -6.10
C HIS A 191 -27.57 -8.86 -5.03
N GLU A 192 -27.60 -10.12 -5.47
CA GLU A 192 -27.65 -11.28 -4.56
C GLU A 192 -26.41 -11.34 -3.66
N LEU A 193 -25.20 -11.12 -4.24
CA LEU A 193 -23.96 -11.15 -3.48
C LEU A 193 -23.85 -9.99 -2.49
N SER A 194 -24.32 -8.80 -2.86
CA SER A 194 -24.36 -7.64 -1.96
C SER A 194 -25.30 -7.87 -0.78
N GLU A 195 -26.46 -8.48 -0.99
CA GLU A 195 -27.41 -8.81 0.11
C GLU A 195 -26.82 -9.86 1.05
N LYS A 196 -26.20 -10.92 0.52
CA LYS A 196 -25.59 -11.99 1.32
C LYS A 196 -24.44 -11.52 2.22
N SER A 197 -23.66 -10.54 1.77
CA SER A 197 -22.52 -9.98 2.52
C SER A 197 -22.90 -8.80 3.43
N GLY A 198 -24.15 -8.35 3.41
CA GLY A 198 -24.59 -7.16 4.14
C GLY A 198 -24.07 -5.85 3.56
N GLY A 199 -23.71 -5.85 2.28
CA GLY A 199 -23.21 -4.71 1.50
C GLY A 199 -22.23 -5.15 0.42
N MET A 200 -21.98 -4.27 -0.56
CA MET A 200 -21.02 -4.54 -1.63
C MET A 200 -19.58 -4.44 -1.12
N ASP A 201 -18.76 -5.43 -1.47
CA ASP A 201 -17.31 -5.38 -1.29
C ASP A 201 -16.58 -5.74 -2.60
N GLY A 202 -15.26 -5.53 -2.62
CA GLY A 202 -14.48 -5.82 -3.82
C GLY A 202 -14.43 -7.31 -4.19
N ARG A 203 -14.57 -8.21 -3.20
CA ARG A 203 -14.57 -9.66 -3.45
C ARG A 203 -15.85 -10.10 -4.16
N ALA A 204 -17.00 -9.56 -3.75
CA ALA A 204 -18.28 -9.84 -4.38
C ALA A 204 -18.28 -9.48 -5.88
N VAL A 205 -17.60 -8.39 -6.27
CA VAL A 205 -17.46 -8.01 -7.69
C VAL A 205 -16.71 -9.08 -8.48
N PHE A 206 -15.54 -9.51 -7.99
CA PHE A 206 -14.75 -10.55 -8.68
C PHE A 206 -15.45 -11.90 -8.65
N GLN A 207 -16.13 -12.24 -7.55
CA GLN A 207 -16.92 -13.48 -7.46
C GLN A 207 -18.06 -13.49 -8.49
N ALA A 208 -18.81 -12.40 -8.67
CA ALA A 208 -19.83 -12.29 -9.69
C ALA A 208 -19.25 -12.47 -11.10
N ALA A 209 -18.08 -11.85 -11.34
CA ALA A 209 -17.38 -11.99 -12.62
C ALA A 209 -16.94 -13.44 -12.89
N GLU A 210 -16.43 -14.17 -11.88
CA GLU A 210 -16.10 -15.61 -12.00
C GLU A 210 -17.33 -16.48 -12.25
N MET A 211 -18.50 -16.08 -11.75
CA MET A 211 -19.78 -16.74 -12.06
C MET A 211 -20.32 -16.42 -13.46
N GLY A 212 -19.62 -15.56 -14.24
CA GLY A 212 -19.97 -15.22 -15.61
C GLY A 212 -20.95 -14.06 -15.73
N ASP A 213 -21.19 -13.29 -14.67
CA ASP A 213 -22.04 -12.09 -14.72
C ASP A 213 -21.41 -11.04 -15.65
N SER A 214 -22.15 -10.69 -16.72
CA SER A 214 -21.65 -9.78 -17.76
C SER A 214 -21.42 -8.36 -17.23
N THR A 215 -22.24 -7.92 -16.28
CA THR A 215 -22.10 -6.60 -15.63
C THR A 215 -20.84 -6.55 -14.78
N ALA A 216 -20.57 -7.59 -14.01
CA ALA A 216 -19.36 -7.68 -13.18
C ALA A 216 -18.09 -7.82 -14.04
N LEU A 217 -18.14 -8.56 -15.16
CA LEU A 217 -17.02 -8.66 -16.11
C LEU A 217 -16.71 -7.30 -16.75
N GLU A 218 -17.72 -6.54 -17.15
CA GLU A 218 -17.53 -5.19 -17.69
C GLU A 218 -16.98 -4.23 -16.63
N LEU A 219 -17.43 -4.37 -15.38
CA LEU A 219 -16.94 -3.60 -14.26
C LEU A 219 -15.46 -3.89 -14.00
N CYS A 220 -15.05 -5.17 -13.97
CA CYS A 220 -13.65 -5.56 -13.82
C CYS A 220 -12.78 -4.98 -14.94
N ARG A 221 -13.26 -5.00 -16.18
CA ARG A 221 -12.57 -4.41 -17.33
C ARG A 221 -12.39 -2.90 -17.19
N THR A 222 -13.46 -2.20 -16.82
CA THR A 222 -13.44 -0.74 -16.63
C THR A 222 -12.49 -0.34 -15.51
N TYR A 223 -12.56 -1.01 -14.36
CA TYR A 223 -11.66 -0.80 -13.23
C TYR A 223 -10.20 -1.09 -13.61
N GLY A 224 -9.94 -2.21 -14.31
CA GLY A 224 -8.62 -2.57 -14.80
C GLY A 224 -8.03 -1.54 -15.76
N ASN A 225 -8.85 -0.93 -16.61
CA ASN A 225 -8.42 0.13 -17.51
C ASN A 225 -7.94 1.38 -16.75
N TYR A 226 -8.69 1.83 -15.71
CA TYR A 226 -8.24 2.95 -14.87
C TYR A 226 -6.98 2.60 -14.07
N LEU A 227 -6.87 1.36 -13.61
CA LEU A 227 -5.65 0.91 -12.94
C LEU A 227 -4.46 0.97 -13.89
N ALA A 228 -4.63 0.50 -15.13
CA ALA A 228 -3.60 0.52 -16.16
C ALA A 228 -3.16 1.94 -16.55
N GLU A 229 -4.06 2.94 -16.54
CA GLU A 229 -3.67 4.34 -16.82
C GLU A 229 -2.63 4.85 -15.81
N GLY A 230 -2.89 4.66 -14.52
CA GLY A 230 -1.95 5.09 -13.48
C GLY A 230 -0.61 4.34 -13.57
N LEU A 231 -0.65 3.02 -13.79
CA LEU A 231 0.56 2.20 -13.93
C LEU A 231 1.36 2.59 -15.18
N THR A 232 0.69 2.91 -16.28
CA THR A 232 1.35 3.40 -17.50
C THR A 232 2.06 4.73 -17.26
N ASN A 233 1.44 5.65 -16.50
CA ASN A 233 2.08 6.90 -16.13
C ASN A 233 3.34 6.66 -15.29
N LEU A 234 3.29 5.74 -14.31
CA LEU A 234 4.47 5.38 -13.52
C LEU A 234 5.56 4.75 -14.37
N ALA A 235 5.19 3.85 -15.29
CA ALA A 235 6.12 3.22 -16.23
C ALA A 235 6.82 4.26 -17.11
N ASN A 236 6.07 5.21 -17.68
CA ASN A 236 6.61 6.24 -18.56
C ASN A 236 7.47 7.29 -17.83
N LEU A 237 7.20 7.56 -16.52
CA LEU A 237 7.92 8.55 -15.75
C LEU A 237 9.21 8.01 -15.10
N PHE A 238 9.20 6.76 -14.66
CA PHE A 238 10.26 6.21 -13.82
C PHE A 238 11.03 5.06 -14.48
N ASP A 239 10.53 4.48 -15.57
CA ASP A 239 11.12 3.30 -16.28
C ASP A 239 11.56 2.20 -15.27
N PRO A 240 10.68 1.74 -14.37
CA PRO A 240 11.04 0.75 -13.37
C PRO A 240 11.18 -0.64 -14.00
N GLU A 241 12.00 -1.50 -13.40
CA GLU A 241 12.12 -2.90 -13.80
C GLU A 241 10.86 -3.69 -13.40
N VAL A 242 10.35 -3.40 -12.19
CA VAL A 242 9.18 -4.08 -11.62
C VAL A 242 8.24 -3.07 -10.97
N ILE A 243 6.93 -3.25 -11.19
CA ILE A 243 5.87 -2.62 -10.41
C ILE A 243 5.11 -3.74 -9.67
N ALA A 244 5.19 -3.75 -8.34
CA ALA A 244 4.44 -4.70 -7.52
C ALA A 244 3.11 -4.11 -7.06
N ILE A 245 2.06 -4.91 -7.16
CA ILE A 245 0.72 -4.54 -6.71
C ILE A 245 0.40 -5.29 -5.42
N GLY A 246 0.18 -4.56 -4.34
CA GLY A 246 -0.24 -5.10 -3.04
C GLY A 246 -1.58 -4.55 -2.59
N GLY A 247 -1.95 -4.85 -1.34
CA GLY A 247 -3.23 -4.44 -0.75
C GLY A 247 -4.37 -5.42 -1.03
N GLY A 248 -5.56 -5.12 -0.52
CA GLY A 248 -6.68 -6.06 -0.56
C GLY A 248 -7.17 -6.44 -1.97
N ILE A 249 -7.05 -5.53 -2.92
CA ILE A 249 -7.48 -5.75 -4.32
C ILE A 249 -6.50 -6.65 -5.08
N SER A 250 -5.23 -6.70 -4.69
CA SER A 250 -4.23 -7.54 -5.36
C SER A 250 -4.52 -9.05 -5.26
N GLY A 251 -5.39 -9.45 -4.34
CA GLY A 251 -5.88 -10.82 -4.22
C GLY A 251 -6.99 -11.20 -5.21
N ALA A 252 -7.37 -10.31 -6.13
CA ALA A 252 -8.33 -10.61 -7.19
C ALA A 252 -7.80 -11.70 -8.14
N PRO A 253 -8.70 -12.51 -8.76
CA PRO A 253 -8.30 -13.49 -9.76
C PRO A 253 -7.46 -12.84 -10.87
N GLU A 254 -6.30 -13.41 -11.14
CA GLU A 254 -5.29 -12.81 -12.03
C GLU A 254 -5.84 -12.55 -13.44
N HIS A 255 -6.65 -13.47 -13.96
CA HIS A 255 -7.28 -13.35 -15.28
C HIS A 255 -8.33 -12.23 -15.39
N LEU A 256 -8.91 -11.81 -14.24
CA LEU A 256 -9.89 -10.72 -14.21
C LEU A 256 -9.25 -9.35 -13.99
N LEU A 257 -8.07 -9.28 -13.41
CA LEU A 257 -7.44 -8.00 -13.07
C LEU A 257 -6.03 -7.87 -13.66
N LEU A 258 -5.04 -8.61 -13.13
CA LEU A 258 -3.65 -8.33 -13.48
C LEU A 258 -3.27 -8.71 -14.92
N MET A 259 -3.82 -9.78 -15.48
CA MET A 259 -3.54 -10.15 -16.87
C MET A 259 -4.03 -9.07 -17.86
N PRO A 260 -5.29 -8.59 -17.81
CA PRO A 260 -5.74 -7.49 -18.66
C PRO A 260 -4.97 -6.18 -18.43
N VAL A 261 -4.61 -5.89 -17.17
CA VAL A 261 -3.84 -4.69 -16.81
C VAL A 261 -2.43 -4.74 -17.40
N ARG A 262 -1.73 -5.87 -17.30
CA ARG A 262 -0.40 -6.05 -17.92
C ARG A 262 -0.45 -5.79 -19.43
N GLU A 263 -1.43 -6.36 -20.10
CA GLU A 263 -1.59 -6.18 -21.54
C GLU A 263 -1.92 -4.72 -21.89
N ALA A 264 -2.79 -4.06 -21.12
CA ALA A 264 -3.10 -2.65 -21.33
C ALA A 264 -1.88 -1.75 -21.13
N VAL A 265 -1.09 -1.98 -20.08
CA VAL A 265 0.16 -1.25 -19.82
C VAL A 265 1.16 -1.49 -20.93
N ARG A 266 1.35 -2.74 -21.36
CA ARG A 266 2.22 -3.07 -22.51
C ARG A 266 1.85 -2.30 -23.77
N GLN A 267 0.57 -2.16 -24.07
CA GLN A 267 0.08 -1.44 -25.24
C GLN A 267 0.21 0.09 -25.13
N LYS A 268 0.06 0.64 -23.89
CA LYS A 268 0.01 2.09 -23.63
C LYS A 268 1.35 2.70 -23.28
N CYS A 269 2.31 1.91 -22.75
CA CYS A 269 3.65 2.41 -22.46
C CYS A 269 4.33 2.93 -23.72
N TYR A 270 5.06 4.04 -23.59
CA TYR A 270 5.80 4.67 -24.68
C TYR A 270 6.73 3.69 -25.42
N THR A 271 7.39 2.81 -24.69
CA THR A 271 8.32 1.81 -25.23
C THR A 271 7.71 0.41 -25.37
N GLY A 272 6.43 0.25 -25.10
CA GLY A 272 5.76 -1.06 -25.10
C GLY A 272 5.78 -1.76 -26.45
N HIS A 273 5.63 -0.99 -27.54
CA HIS A 273 5.75 -1.50 -28.91
C HIS A 273 7.16 -2.02 -29.25
N ALA A 274 8.19 -1.57 -28.56
CA ALA A 274 9.56 -2.06 -28.66
C ALA A 274 9.85 -3.24 -27.72
N GLY A 275 8.84 -3.77 -27.03
CA GLY A 275 8.97 -4.87 -26.09
C GLY A 275 9.60 -4.50 -24.75
N ARG A 276 9.71 -3.19 -24.45
CA ARG A 276 10.30 -2.70 -23.20
C ARG A 276 9.20 -2.06 -22.32
N TYR A 277 8.85 -2.74 -21.26
CA TYR A 277 7.85 -2.31 -20.27
C TYR A 277 8.14 -3.02 -18.93
N PRO A 278 7.70 -2.46 -17.79
CA PRO A 278 7.94 -3.05 -16.47
C PRO A 278 7.23 -4.40 -16.33
N GLN A 279 7.82 -5.29 -15.54
CA GLN A 279 7.08 -6.44 -15.04
C GLN A 279 6.06 -5.96 -14.00
N ILE A 280 4.78 -6.30 -14.18
CA ILE A 280 3.74 -6.02 -13.19
C ILE A 280 3.42 -7.33 -12.48
N VAL A 281 3.65 -7.36 -11.17
CA VAL A 281 3.54 -8.56 -10.35
C VAL A 281 2.67 -8.31 -9.11
N THR A 282 2.18 -9.38 -8.50
CA THR A 282 1.58 -9.29 -7.16
C THR A 282 2.69 -9.23 -6.12
N ALA A 283 2.51 -8.39 -5.10
CA ALA A 283 3.40 -8.30 -3.95
C ALA A 283 3.49 -9.65 -3.22
N ALA A 284 4.70 -10.07 -2.86
CA ALA A 284 4.96 -11.41 -2.33
C ALA A 284 4.74 -11.51 -0.80
N LEU A 285 5.00 -10.42 -0.06
CA LEU A 285 4.97 -10.42 1.42
C LEU A 285 3.57 -10.14 1.99
N GLY A 286 2.62 -9.76 1.13
CA GLY A 286 1.24 -9.50 1.52
C GLY A 286 1.12 -8.47 2.66
N GLY A 287 0.32 -8.77 3.68
CA GLY A 287 0.09 -7.87 4.82
C GLY A 287 1.28 -7.68 5.77
N GLN A 288 2.39 -8.37 5.55
CA GLN A 288 3.62 -8.27 6.36
C GLN A 288 4.64 -7.29 5.76
N ALA A 289 4.49 -6.91 4.49
CA ALA A 289 5.45 -6.08 3.76
C ALA A 289 5.83 -4.80 4.51
N GLY A 290 4.84 -4.06 5.03
CA GLY A 290 5.09 -2.83 5.77
C GLY A 290 5.86 -3.03 7.07
N MET A 291 5.63 -4.13 7.79
CA MET A 291 6.34 -4.43 9.05
C MET A 291 7.78 -4.87 8.77
N ILE A 292 7.97 -5.78 7.82
CA ILE A 292 9.30 -6.26 7.40
C ILE A 292 10.12 -5.09 6.87
N GLY A 293 9.53 -4.24 6.03
CA GLY A 293 10.21 -3.07 5.49
C GLY A 293 10.53 -2.02 6.54
N ALA A 294 9.61 -1.75 7.48
CA ALA A 294 9.90 -0.86 8.61
C ALA A 294 11.12 -1.34 9.39
N ALA A 295 11.16 -2.61 9.78
CA ALA A 295 12.31 -3.20 10.49
C ALA A 295 13.63 -3.07 9.71
N SER A 296 13.57 -2.97 8.40
CA SER A 296 14.73 -2.94 7.48
C SER A 296 15.10 -1.53 7.01
N LEU A 297 14.46 -0.48 7.52
CA LEU A 297 14.75 0.91 7.10
C LEU A 297 16.22 1.30 7.25
N GLY A 298 16.90 0.81 8.27
CA GLY A 298 18.33 1.06 8.47
C GLY A 298 19.23 0.57 7.34
N ASN A 299 18.74 -0.35 6.49
CA ASN A 299 19.46 -0.91 5.34
C ASN A 299 19.07 -0.21 4.00
N ALA A 300 18.02 0.60 4.01
CA ALA A 300 17.40 1.16 2.78
C ALA A 300 17.53 2.68 2.65
N ILE A 301 17.88 3.36 3.75
CA ILE A 301 18.01 4.84 3.83
C ILE A 301 19.46 5.27 3.82
#